data_67384b7d5eaa9d80cf32702bb4e2aa5c
#
_entry.id   67384b7d5eaa9d80cf32702bb4e2aa5c
#
_cell.length_a   1.000
_cell.length_b   1.000
_cell.length_c   1.000
_cell.angle_alpha   90.00
_cell.angle_beta   90.00
_cell.angle_gamma   90.00
#
_symmetry.space_group_name_H-M   'P 1'
#
loop_
_entity.id
_entity.type
_entity.pdbx_description
1 polymer ?
#
loop_
_entity_poly.entity_id
_entity_poly.type
_entity_poly.pdbx_seq_one_letter_code
_entity_poly.pdbx_strand_id
1 'polypeptide(L)'
;MAHRQDIQFISEGLKCKGWFFKAPCSEKAPCVILAHGFCGVKELRLSAYAEAFVEAGYHALVFDYRHFGDSEGEPRLLLDIKKQHQDWRAAIRFAKGLPGVDSHRIALWGTSFSGGHVLQIAATDQDPDIVAVISQAPHMNGFATAAASGPVQSIRLGIAAWRDLANMLMGRSPYYVHSCGFPGDLAAMTAPGVVEAVKKLYPPGFEPDERVAARIFLSVGLYSPGRFAKRLGIPWLVQVAARDLTTPVKPAIKAAGKAPKGELIIYECGHFDVYVSPHFQQTVGDQIRFLKRCL
;
A
#
# COMPACT_ATOMS: atom_id res chain seq x y z
N MET A 1 9.10 -22.45 9.20
CA MET A 1 8.40 -21.61 8.20
C MET A 1 7.03 -21.25 8.75
N ALA A 2 6.62 -19.99 8.64
CA ALA A 2 5.28 -19.56 9.07
C ALA A 2 4.22 -20.32 8.25
N HIS A 3 3.17 -20.81 8.91
CA HIS A 3 2.09 -21.54 8.24
C HIS A 3 1.22 -20.52 7.49
N ARG A 4 1.37 -20.42 6.15
CA ARG A 4 0.58 -19.59 5.26
C ARG A 4 -0.69 -20.34 4.85
N GLN A 5 -1.82 -19.66 4.95
CA GLN A 5 -3.12 -20.14 4.47
C GLN A 5 -3.64 -19.17 3.39
N ASP A 6 -4.10 -19.70 2.26
CA ASP A 6 -4.83 -18.88 1.29
C ASP A 6 -6.21 -18.54 1.85
N ILE A 7 -6.58 -17.26 1.77
CA ILE A 7 -7.87 -16.76 2.26
C ILE A 7 -8.58 -15.95 1.18
N GLN A 8 -9.87 -15.79 1.39
CA GLN A 8 -10.68 -14.86 0.62
C GLN A 8 -11.72 -14.18 1.51
N PHE A 9 -12.03 -12.95 1.18
CA PHE A 9 -13.12 -12.20 1.82
C PHE A 9 -13.90 -11.40 0.78
N ILE A 10 -15.11 -11.01 1.13
CA ILE A 10 -15.99 -10.26 0.22
C ILE A 10 -15.86 -8.77 0.48
N SER A 11 -15.61 -8.01 -0.59
CA SER A 11 -15.66 -6.56 -0.62
C SER A 11 -16.60 -6.10 -1.73
N GLU A 12 -17.74 -5.47 -1.35
CA GLU A 12 -18.75 -4.98 -2.29
C GLU A 12 -19.17 -6.04 -3.34
N GLY A 13 -19.39 -7.27 -2.91
CA GLY A 13 -19.83 -8.37 -3.75
C GLY A 13 -18.73 -9.10 -4.54
N LEU A 14 -17.49 -8.64 -4.51
CA LEU A 14 -16.34 -9.26 -5.19
C LEU A 14 -15.42 -9.94 -4.18
N LYS A 15 -14.79 -11.05 -4.58
CA LYS A 15 -13.81 -11.76 -3.76
C LYS A 15 -12.45 -11.10 -3.83
N CYS A 16 -11.96 -10.66 -2.69
CA CYS A 16 -10.55 -10.32 -2.50
C CYS A 16 -9.80 -11.55 -2.02
N LYS A 17 -8.66 -11.84 -2.64
CA LYS A 17 -7.77 -12.94 -2.30
C LYS A 17 -6.61 -12.46 -1.45
N GLY A 18 -6.11 -13.33 -0.59
CA GLY A 18 -4.99 -12.99 0.27
C GLY A 18 -4.37 -14.18 0.95
N TRP A 19 -3.42 -13.91 1.81
CA TRP A 19 -2.72 -14.87 2.64
C TRP A 19 -2.89 -14.51 4.11
N PHE A 20 -3.18 -15.51 4.92
CA PHE A 20 -3.13 -15.40 6.37
C PHE A 20 -1.94 -16.21 6.90
N PHE A 21 -1.08 -15.54 7.64
CA PHE A 21 0.08 -16.12 8.31
C PHE A 21 -0.22 -16.18 9.78
N LYS A 22 -0.28 -17.39 10.32
CA LYS A 22 -0.63 -17.63 11.73
C LYS A 22 0.63 -17.64 12.59
N ALA A 23 0.65 -16.80 13.63
CA ALA A 23 1.70 -16.83 14.64
C ALA A 23 1.61 -18.11 15.48
N PRO A 24 2.75 -18.66 15.93
CA PRO A 24 2.78 -19.80 16.84
C PRO A 24 2.41 -19.37 18.27
N CYS A 25 1.12 -19.24 18.55
CA CYS A 25 0.59 -18.84 19.85
C CYS A 25 -0.52 -19.78 20.28
N SER A 26 -0.65 -20.02 21.60
CA SER A 26 -1.73 -20.80 22.20
C SER A 26 -2.99 -19.98 22.49
N GLU A 27 -2.84 -18.67 22.59
CA GLU A 27 -3.89 -17.70 22.88
C GLU A 27 -4.13 -16.80 21.65
N LYS A 28 -5.08 -15.87 21.77
CA LYS A 28 -5.29 -14.85 20.73
C LYS A 28 -4.09 -13.90 20.65
N ALA A 29 -3.65 -13.64 19.43
CA ALA A 29 -2.57 -12.69 19.15
C ALA A 29 -3.04 -11.50 18.31
N PRO A 30 -2.36 -10.35 18.40
CA PRO A 30 -2.62 -9.19 17.53
C PRO A 30 -2.44 -9.55 16.06
N CYS A 31 -3.09 -8.80 15.18
CA CYS A 31 -2.96 -9.01 13.73
C CYS A 31 -2.50 -7.74 13.02
N VAL A 32 -1.48 -7.88 12.18
CA VAL A 32 -1.03 -6.84 11.24
C VAL A 32 -1.68 -7.12 9.89
N ILE A 33 -2.41 -6.15 9.34
CA ILE A 33 -3.01 -6.24 8.01
C ILE A 33 -2.16 -5.45 7.04
N LEU A 34 -1.75 -6.09 5.92
CA LEU A 34 -0.80 -5.54 4.95
C LEU A 34 -1.43 -5.45 3.56
N ALA A 35 -1.18 -4.32 2.87
CA ALA A 35 -1.47 -4.23 1.45
C ALA A 35 -0.44 -3.39 0.70
N HIS A 36 -0.33 -3.68 -0.60
CA HIS A 36 0.61 -3.06 -1.51
C HIS A 36 0.20 -1.64 -1.95
N GLY A 37 1.17 -0.93 -2.51
CA GLY A 37 1.00 0.40 -3.10
C GLY A 37 0.37 0.37 -4.49
N PHE A 38 0.71 1.39 -5.26
CA PHE A 38 0.17 1.63 -6.61
C PHE A 38 0.47 0.44 -7.54
N CYS A 39 -0.59 -0.20 -8.04
CA CYS A 39 -0.54 -1.38 -8.94
C CYS A 39 0.20 -2.61 -8.42
N GLY A 40 0.66 -2.60 -7.17
CA GLY A 40 1.33 -3.74 -6.58
C GLY A 40 0.36 -4.86 -6.21
N VAL A 41 0.90 -6.07 -6.11
CA VAL A 41 0.21 -7.29 -5.69
C VAL A 41 0.96 -7.96 -4.53
N LYS A 42 0.28 -8.84 -3.80
CA LYS A 42 0.81 -9.48 -2.58
C LYS A 42 2.12 -10.24 -2.78
N GLU A 43 2.36 -10.74 -3.99
CA GLU A 43 3.59 -11.46 -4.37
C GLU A 43 4.84 -10.58 -4.29
N LEU A 44 4.67 -9.26 -4.43
CA LEU A 44 5.80 -8.33 -4.44
C LEU A 44 6.35 -8.10 -3.03
N ARG A 45 6.99 -9.11 -2.45
CA ARG A 45 7.71 -9.08 -1.17
C ARG A 45 6.87 -8.94 0.11
N LEU A 46 5.52 -8.87 0.03
CA LEU A 46 4.73 -8.72 1.26
C LEU A 46 4.80 -9.95 2.18
N SER A 47 5.02 -11.16 1.63
CA SER A 47 5.25 -12.36 2.43
C SER A 47 6.43 -12.21 3.39
N ALA A 48 7.53 -11.56 2.96
CA ALA A 48 8.71 -11.37 3.80
C ALA A 48 8.41 -10.51 5.06
N TYR A 49 7.58 -9.47 4.91
CA TYR A 49 7.11 -8.69 6.06
C TYR A 49 6.18 -9.50 6.95
N ALA A 50 5.22 -10.23 6.35
CA ALA A 50 4.28 -11.07 7.08
C ALA A 50 5.01 -12.14 7.91
N GLU A 51 6.01 -12.81 7.33
CA GLU A 51 6.83 -13.82 8.01
C GLU A 51 7.60 -13.21 9.19
N ALA A 52 8.22 -12.05 9.00
CA ALA A 52 8.93 -11.35 10.08
C ALA A 52 7.99 -10.93 11.23
N PHE A 53 6.76 -10.51 10.93
CA PHE A 53 5.75 -10.22 11.95
C PHE A 53 5.28 -11.47 12.67
N VAL A 54 5.15 -12.60 11.97
CA VAL A 54 4.80 -13.89 12.59
C VAL A 54 5.91 -14.38 13.52
N GLU A 55 7.16 -14.25 13.12
CA GLU A 55 8.33 -14.57 14.00
C GLU A 55 8.36 -13.68 15.25
N ALA A 56 7.84 -12.45 15.15
CA ALA A 56 7.69 -11.54 16.27
C ALA A 56 6.44 -11.79 17.15
N GLY A 57 5.59 -12.79 16.80
CA GLY A 57 4.42 -13.19 17.57
C GLY A 57 3.09 -12.56 17.12
N TYR A 58 3.04 -11.90 15.96
CA TYR A 58 1.83 -11.30 15.40
C TYR A 58 1.25 -12.16 14.28
N HIS A 59 -0.07 -12.28 14.20
CA HIS A 59 -0.70 -12.73 12.97
C HIS A 59 -0.49 -11.71 11.87
N ALA A 60 -0.46 -12.15 10.62
CA ALA A 60 -0.38 -11.25 9.48
C ALA A 60 -1.39 -11.62 8.40
N LEU A 61 -2.16 -10.64 7.92
CA LEU A 61 -3.08 -10.76 6.80
C LEU A 61 -2.57 -9.92 5.65
N VAL A 62 -2.29 -10.54 4.52
CA VAL A 62 -1.86 -9.86 3.28
C VAL A 62 -2.94 -10.06 2.23
N PHE A 63 -3.33 -9.01 1.48
CA PHE A 63 -4.37 -9.14 0.47
C PHE A 63 -4.09 -8.34 -0.81
N ASP A 64 -4.71 -8.80 -1.91
CA ASP A 64 -4.81 -8.05 -3.15
C ASP A 64 -6.10 -7.24 -3.18
N TYR A 65 -6.01 -6.01 -3.65
CA TYR A 65 -7.18 -5.19 -3.95
C TYR A 65 -8.02 -5.79 -5.06
N ARG A 66 -9.32 -5.51 -5.08
CA ARG A 66 -10.17 -5.78 -6.24
C ARG A 66 -9.52 -5.29 -7.53
N HIS A 67 -9.72 -6.00 -8.61
CA HIS A 67 -9.15 -5.75 -9.95
C HIS A 67 -7.66 -6.07 -10.10
N PHE A 68 -6.94 -6.44 -9.03
CA PHE A 68 -5.50 -6.76 -9.04
C PHE A 68 -5.22 -8.17 -8.54
N GLY A 69 -4.04 -8.70 -8.93
CA GLY A 69 -3.58 -10.02 -8.51
C GLY A 69 -4.63 -11.10 -8.72
N ASP A 70 -4.81 -11.95 -7.71
CA ASP A 70 -5.81 -13.03 -7.72
C ASP A 70 -7.23 -12.58 -7.34
N SER A 71 -7.41 -11.33 -6.92
CA SER A 71 -8.73 -10.78 -6.55
C SER A 71 -9.62 -10.57 -7.76
N GLU A 72 -10.93 -10.74 -7.56
CA GLU A 72 -11.93 -10.52 -8.60
C GLU A 72 -12.07 -9.04 -8.98
N GLY A 73 -12.73 -8.79 -10.07
CA GLY A 73 -13.14 -7.46 -10.52
C GLY A 73 -12.75 -7.19 -11.97
N GLU A 74 -13.78 -6.77 -12.73
CA GLU A 74 -13.62 -6.28 -14.09
C GLU A 74 -13.98 -4.78 -14.17
N PRO A 75 -13.32 -4.03 -15.02
CA PRO A 75 -12.14 -4.44 -15.81
C PRO A 75 -10.94 -4.70 -14.91
N ARG A 76 -10.02 -5.58 -15.33
CA ARG A 76 -8.76 -5.81 -14.61
C ARG A 76 -7.93 -4.53 -14.56
N LEU A 77 -7.06 -4.44 -13.54
CA LEU A 77 -6.09 -3.34 -13.35
C LEU A 77 -6.75 -1.96 -13.19
N LEU A 78 -7.98 -1.94 -12.70
CA LEU A 78 -8.69 -0.72 -12.35
C LEU A 78 -8.31 -0.27 -10.94
N LEU A 79 -7.43 0.72 -10.83
CA LEU A 79 -7.15 1.37 -9.55
C LEU A 79 -8.20 2.45 -9.28
N ASP A 80 -8.95 2.26 -8.21
CA ASP A 80 -9.92 3.24 -7.71
C ASP A 80 -9.72 3.41 -6.21
N ILE A 81 -9.42 4.63 -5.78
CA ILE A 81 -9.08 4.94 -4.38
C ILE A 81 -10.22 4.58 -3.43
N LYS A 82 -11.47 4.88 -3.81
CA LYS A 82 -12.64 4.58 -2.98
C LYS A 82 -12.83 3.07 -2.84
N LYS A 83 -12.67 2.32 -3.93
CA LYS A 83 -12.76 0.86 -3.92
C LYS A 83 -11.65 0.26 -3.06
N GLN A 84 -10.41 0.73 -3.16
CA GLN A 84 -9.31 0.25 -2.31
C GLN A 84 -9.55 0.54 -0.83
N HIS A 85 -10.15 1.68 -0.47
CA HIS A 85 -10.56 1.95 0.90
C HIS A 85 -11.68 1.01 1.38
N GLN A 86 -12.62 0.62 0.51
CA GLN A 86 -13.64 -0.38 0.84
C GLN A 86 -13.00 -1.76 1.08
N ASP A 87 -12.01 -2.13 0.27
CA ASP A 87 -11.27 -3.40 0.41
C ASP A 87 -10.52 -3.45 1.75
N TRP A 88 -9.88 -2.36 2.15
CA TRP A 88 -9.27 -2.23 3.46
C TRP A 88 -10.28 -2.47 4.60
N ARG A 89 -11.45 -1.80 4.54
CA ARG A 89 -12.51 -1.99 5.55
C ARG A 89 -13.03 -3.42 5.59
N ALA A 90 -13.15 -4.06 4.44
CA ALA A 90 -13.54 -5.47 4.35
C ALA A 90 -12.45 -6.39 4.92
N ALA A 91 -11.17 -6.13 4.65
CA ALA A 91 -10.03 -6.87 5.21
C ALA A 91 -9.96 -6.74 6.74
N ILE A 92 -10.20 -5.53 7.28
CA ILE A 92 -10.23 -5.28 8.73
C ILE A 92 -11.36 -6.10 9.39
N ARG A 93 -12.58 -6.04 8.84
CA ARG A 93 -13.71 -6.84 9.36
C ARG A 93 -13.43 -8.33 9.29
N PHE A 94 -12.85 -8.79 8.19
CA PHE A 94 -12.50 -10.21 8.02
C PHE A 94 -11.44 -10.65 9.03
N ALA A 95 -10.36 -9.86 9.21
CA ALA A 95 -9.29 -10.16 10.16
C ALA A 95 -9.81 -10.28 11.59
N LYS A 96 -10.69 -9.37 12.02
CA LYS A 96 -11.32 -9.41 13.36
C LYS A 96 -12.15 -10.68 13.62
N GLY A 97 -12.67 -11.31 12.57
CA GLY A 97 -13.44 -12.56 12.65
C GLY A 97 -12.60 -13.84 12.60
N LEU A 98 -11.28 -13.75 12.34
CA LEU A 98 -10.44 -14.94 12.21
C LEU A 98 -10.16 -15.61 13.57
N PRO A 99 -10.23 -16.95 13.63
CA PRO A 99 -9.87 -17.69 14.84
C PRO A 99 -8.42 -17.41 15.25
N GLY A 100 -8.21 -17.13 16.53
CA GLY A 100 -6.89 -16.83 17.11
C GLY A 100 -6.47 -15.37 16.99
N VAL A 101 -7.18 -14.53 16.22
CA VAL A 101 -6.92 -13.09 16.17
C VAL A 101 -7.56 -12.39 17.38
N ASP A 102 -6.79 -11.54 18.04
CA ASP A 102 -7.32 -10.58 19.00
C ASP A 102 -7.93 -9.39 18.24
N SER A 103 -9.25 -9.39 18.15
CA SER A 103 -10.01 -8.39 17.40
C SER A 103 -9.83 -6.96 17.89
N HIS A 104 -9.34 -6.76 19.13
CA HIS A 104 -9.11 -5.44 19.72
C HIS A 104 -7.66 -4.94 19.55
N ARG A 105 -6.79 -5.73 18.92
CA ARG A 105 -5.39 -5.38 18.68
C ARG A 105 -5.01 -5.57 17.21
N ILE A 106 -5.54 -4.68 16.36
CA ILE A 106 -5.29 -4.66 14.91
C ILE A 106 -4.28 -3.54 14.59
N ALA A 107 -3.24 -3.85 13.82
CA ALA A 107 -2.36 -2.86 13.23
C ALA A 107 -2.55 -2.81 11.71
N LEU A 108 -2.50 -1.61 11.13
CA LEU A 108 -2.55 -1.44 9.68
C LEU A 108 -1.14 -1.13 9.16
N TRP A 109 -0.71 -1.87 8.17
CA TRP A 109 0.55 -1.68 7.48
C TRP A 109 0.32 -1.40 6.00
N GLY A 110 0.72 -0.23 5.53
CA GLY A 110 0.62 0.14 4.13
C GLY A 110 1.95 0.65 3.60
N THR A 111 2.27 0.29 2.35
CA THR A 111 3.46 0.79 1.70
C THR A 111 3.11 1.66 0.50
N SER A 112 3.91 2.69 0.22
CA SER A 112 3.73 3.60 -0.92
C SER A 112 2.31 4.19 -0.94
N PHE A 113 1.52 3.94 -1.97
CA PHE A 113 0.14 4.42 -2.10
C PHE A 113 -0.76 3.94 -0.94
N SER A 114 -0.60 2.67 -0.55
CA SER A 114 -1.33 2.10 0.60
C SER A 114 -0.89 2.70 1.94
N GLY A 115 0.33 3.22 2.05
CA GLY A 115 0.77 3.99 3.22
C GLY A 115 -0.09 5.23 3.46
N GLY A 116 -0.62 5.83 2.39
CA GLY A 116 -1.63 6.89 2.46
C GLY A 116 -3.02 6.37 2.85
N HIS A 117 -3.40 5.19 2.34
CA HIS A 117 -4.71 4.59 2.65
C HIS A 117 -4.85 4.28 4.13
N VAL A 118 -3.85 3.62 4.73
CA VAL A 118 -3.91 3.23 6.16
C VAL A 118 -3.99 4.44 7.08
N LEU A 119 -3.26 5.52 6.77
CA LEU A 119 -3.40 6.78 7.48
C LEU A 119 -4.82 7.33 7.40
N GLN A 120 -5.36 7.45 6.17
CA GLN A 120 -6.68 8.05 5.97
C GLN A 120 -7.77 7.20 6.64
N ILE A 121 -7.76 5.89 6.47
CA ILE A 121 -8.75 4.96 7.03
C ILE A 121 -8.73 5.06 8.56
N ALA A 122 -7.57 4.90 9.20
CA ALA A 122 -7.48 4.97 10.65
C ALA A 122 -7.92 6.35 11.20
N ALA A 123 -7.58 7.45 10.50
CA ALA A 123 -7.93 8.80 10.93
C ALA A 123 -9.41 9.17 10.68
N THR A 124 -10.10 8.51 9.73
CA THR A 124 -11.51 8.82 9.40
C THR A 124 -12.49 7.87 10.05
N ASP A 125 -12.18 6.59 10.10
CA ASP A 125 -13.10 5.57 10.61
C ASP A 125 -13.06 5.47 12.14
N GLN A 126 -11.94 5.84 12.75
CA GLN A 126 -11.72 5.90 14.22
C GLN A 126 -12.14 4.60 14.92
N ASP A 127 -11.90 3.45 14.26
CA ASP A 127 -12.18 2.13 14.81
C ASP A 127 -11.29 1.89 16.03
N PRO A 128 -11.85 1.70 17.24
CA PRO A 128 -11.08 1.57 18.48
C PRO A 128 -10.18 0.33 18.53
N ASP A 129 -10.45 -0.64 17.69
CA ASP A 129 -9.69 -1.88 17.61
C ASP A 129 -8.43 -1.74 16.73
N ILE A 130 -8.31 -0.63 15.99
CA ILE A 130 -7.09 -0.29 15.28
C ILE A 130 -6.20 0.50 16.23
N VAL A 131 -5.11 -0.11 16.68
CA VAL A 131 -4.27 0.43 17.76
C VAL A 131 -2.93 0.97 17.28
N ALA A 132 -2.53 0.67 16.04
CA ALA A 132 -1.29 1.15 15.44
C ALA A 132 -1.39 1.25 13.91
N VAL A 133 -0.62 2.17 13.33
CA VAL A 133 -0.48 2.33 11.88
C VAL A 133 1.00 2.39 11.50
N ILE A 134 1.36 1.71 10.42
CA ILE A 134 2.68 1.78 9.79
C ILE A 134 2.53 2.21 8.35
N SER A 135 3.22 3.27 7.96
CA SER A 135 3.26 3.79 6.59
C SER A 135 4.71 3.77 6.09
N GLN A 136 5.05 2.82 5.21
CA GLN A 136 6.37 2.67 4.63
C GLN A 136 6.46 3.39 3.29
N ALA A 137 7.45 4.27 3.10
CA ALA A 137 7.68 5.09 1.90
C ALA A 137 6.37 5.69 1.33
N PRO A 138 5.55 6.38 2.16
CA PRO A 138 4.15 6.58 1.86
C PRO A 138 3.87 7.72 0.87
N HIS A 139 2.87 7.52 0.01
CA HIS A 139 2.25 8.59 -0.77
C HIS A 139 1.37 9.46 0.12
N MET A 140 1.75 10.72 0.32
CA MET A 140 1.05 11.64 1.22
C MET A 140 0.37 12.83 0.54
N ASN A 141 0.74 13.14 -0.73
CA ASN A 141 0.20 14.30 -1.43
C ASN A 141 0.23 14.11 -2.93
N GLY A 142 -0.95 13.92 -3.56
CA GLY A 142 -1.08 13.67 -4.98
C GLY A 142 -0.64 14.84 -5.86
N PHE A 143 -0.91 16.07 -5.42
CA PHE A 143 -0.45 17.24 -6.16
C PHE A 143 1.08 17.34 -6.20
N ALA A 144 1.73 17.09 -5.07
CA ALA A 144 3.20 17.07 -5.01
C ALA A 144 3.79 15.95 -5.88
N THR A 145 3.15 14.78 -5.91
CA THR A 145 3.56 13.67 -6.79
C THR A 145 3.40 14.03 -8.26
N ALA A 146 2.25 14.60 -8.66
CA ALA A 146 2.04 15.06 -10.02
C ALA A 146 3.04 16.15 -10.44
N ALA A 147 3.35 17.10 -9.54
CA ALA A 147 4.36 18.12 -9.79
C ALA A 147 5.77 17.52 -9.96
N ALA A 148 6.13 16.50 -9.17
CA ALA A 148 7.41 15.81 -9.29
C ALA A 148 7.57 15.04 -10.62
N SER A 149 6.47 14.52 -11.19
CA SER A 149 6.46 13.88 -12.51
C SER A 149 6.68 14.88 -13.68
N GLY A 150 6.55 16.16 -13.41
CA GLY A 150 6.70 17.23 -14.38
C GLY A 150 5.46 17.48 -15.25
N PRO A 151 5.37 18.68 -15.88
CA PRO A 151 4.15 19.09 -16.58
C PRO A 151 3.87 18.25 -17.83
N VAL A 152 4.88 17.89 -18.60
CA VAL A 152 4.71 17.11 -19.83
C VAL A 152 4.13 15.73 -19.52
N GLN A 153 4.67 15.03 -18.53
CA GLN A 153 4.18 13.72 -18.13
C GLN A 153 2.76 13.80 -17.56
N SER A 154 2.48 14.82 -16.74
CA SER A 154 1.16 15.05 -16.18
C SER A 154 0.11 15.30 -17.28
N ILE A 155 0.42 16.07 -18.32
CA ILE A 155 -0.46 16.30 -19.47
C ILE A 155 -0.70 15.00 -20.24
N ARG A 156 0.37 14.23 -20.56
CA ARG A 156 0.26 12.94 -21.28
C ARG A 156 -0.62 11.94 -20.53
N LEU A 157 -0.42 11.80 -19.22
CA LEU A 157 -1.24 10.95 -18.36
C LEU A 157 -2.69 11.46 -18.27
N GLY A 158 -2.90 12.78 -18.24
CA GLY A 158 -4.22 13.40 -18.30
C GLY A 158 -4.97 13.07 -19.60
N ILE A 159 -4.30 13.16 -20.74
CA ILE A 159 -4.88 12.78 -22.05
C ILE A 159 -5.24 11.29 -22.06
N ALA A 160 -4.33 10.42 -21.58
CA ALA A 160 -4.60 8.98 -21.46
C ALA A 160 -5.81 8.71 -20.55
N ALA A 161 -5.94 9.44 -19.44
CA ALA A 161 -7.04 9.31 -18.51
C ALA A 161 -8.40 9.74 -19.11
N TRP A 162 -8.43 10.83 -19.85
CA TRP A 162 -9.66 11.24 -20.58
C TRP A 162 -10.04 10.25 -21.67
N ARG A 163 -9.05 9.67 -22.38
CA ARG A 163 -9.30 8.59 -23.36
C ARG A 163 -9.90 7.36 -22.67
N ASP A 164 -9.38 6.97 -21.51
CA ASP A 164 -9.93 5.84 -20.74
C ASP A 164 -11.34 6.13 -20.23
N LEU A 165 -11.62 7.36 -19.77
CA LEU A 165 -12.96 7.76 -19.37
C LEU A 165 -13.93 7.70 -20.56
N ALA A 166 -13.54 8.20 -21.73
CA ALA A 166 -14.36 8.11 -22.94
C ALA A 166 -14.63 6.65 -23.34
N ASN A 167 -13.63 5.77 -23.27
CA ASN A 167 -13.80 4.34 -23.52
C ASN A 167 -14.82 3.73 -22.54
N MET A 168 -14.74 4.07 -21.25
CA MET A 168 -15.68 3.59 -20.23
C MET A 168 -17.12 4.02 -20.56
N LEU A 169 -17.33 5.30 -20.93
CA LEU A 169 -18.66 5.82 -21.28
C LEU A 169 -19.24 5.19 -22.55
N MET A 170 -18.37 4.72 -23.45
CA MET A 170 -18.75 4.01 -24.68
C MET A 170 -18.85 2.48 -24.50
N GLY A 171 -18.71 1.95 -23.29
CA GLY A 171 -18.71 0.50 -23.03
C GLY A 171 -17.51 -0.25 -23.64
N ARG A 172 -16.41 0.44 -23.90
CA ARG A 172 -15.16 -0.13 -24.46
C ARG A 172 -14.18 -0.53 -23.36
N SER A 173 -13.22 -1.36 -23.73
CA SER A 173 -12.11 -1.76 -22.85
C SER A 173 -11.31 -0.53 -22.37
N PRO A 174 -10.76 -0.55 -21.13
CA PRO A 174 -9.95 0.53 -20.61
C PRO A 174 -8.77 0.88 -21.51
N TYR A 175 -8.39 2.13 -21.49
CA TYR A 175 -7.08 2.54 -21.99
C TYR A 175 -6.06 2.39 -20.87
N TYR A 176 -5.09 1.50 -21.08
CA TYR A 176 -4.07 1.19 -20.08
C TYR A 176 -2.78 1.98 -20.33
N VAL A 177 -2.09 2.32 -19.25
CA VAL A 177 -0.70 2.81 -19.25
C VAL A 177 0.14 1.92 -18.34
N HIS A 178 1.46 1.93 -18.51
CA HIS A 178 2.34 1.20 -17.62
C HIS A 178 2.41 1.84 -16.23
N SER A 179 2.57 1.03 -15.18
CA SER A 179 2.83 1.52 -13.82
C SER A 179 4.24 2.06 -13.68
N CYS A 180 5.22 1.39 -14.30
CA CYS A 180 6.62 1.80 -14.38
C CYS A 180 7.09 1.86 -15.83
N GLY A 181 8.00 2.75 -16.14
CA GLY A 181 8.62 2.90 -17.45
C GLY A 181 9.92 3.67 -17.36
N PHE A 182 10.67 3.71 -18.47
CA PHE A 182 11.88 4.51 -18.57
C PHE A 182 11.54 5.99 -18.70
N PRO A 183 12.48 6.90 -18.40
CA PRO A 183 12.30 8.33 -18.64
C PRO A 183 11.81 8.62 -20.06
N GLY A 184 10.65 9.28 -20.19
CA GLY A 184 10.01 9.57 -21.46
C GLY A 184 8.89 8.61 -21.88
N ASP A 185 8.75 7.45 -21.24
CA ASP A 185 7.65 6.53 -21.48
C ASP A 185 6.30 7.08 -20.98
N LEU A 186 5.21 6.60 -21.53
CA LEU A 186 3.87 6.84 -21.00
C LEU A 186 3.58 5.85 -19.85
N ALA A 187 4.09 6.17 -18.67
CA ALA A 187 3.94 5.36 -17.48
C ALA A 187 3.72 6.23 -16.24
N ALA A 188 3.17 5.65 -15.17
CA ALA A 188 2.90 6.39 -13.93
C ALA A 188 4.18 6.82 -13.21
N MET A 189 5.18 5.95 -13.18
CA MET A 189 6.48 6.17 -12.54
C MET A 189 7.58 6.02 -13.58
N THR A 190 8.31 7.12 -13.85
CA THR A 190 9.35 7.18 -14.88
C THR A 190 10.69 7.73 -14.33
N ALA A 191 10.88 7.68 -13.01
CA ALA A 191 12.14 8.07 -12.41
C ALA A 191 13.29 7.13 -12.88
N PRO A 192 14.51 7.65 -13.07
CA PRO A 192 15.64 6.81 -13.45
C PRO A 192 15.83 5.62 -12.49
N GLY A 193 15.99 4.41 -13.03
CA GLY A 193 16.20 3.18 -12.27
C GLY A 193 14.94 2.57 -11.66
N VAL A 194 13.74 3.15 -11.87
CA VAL A 194 12.50 2.62 -11.28
C VAL A 194 12.15 1.22 -11.80
N VAL A 195 12.35 0.97 -13.08
CA VAL A 195 12.04 -0.33 -13.71
C VAL A 195 12.89 -1.44 -13.10
N GLU A 196 14.20 -1.21 -12.99
CA GLU A 196 15.15 -2.16 -12.41
C GLU A 196 14.87 -2.37 -10.91
N ALA A 197 14.50 -1.31 -10.21
CA ALA A 197 14.21 -1.37 -8.79
C ALA A 197 12.93 -2.19 -8.50
N VAL A 198 11.88 -2.00 -9.29
CA VAL A 198 10.63 -2.78 -9.16
C VAL A 198 10.85 -4.24 -9.48
N LYS A 199 11.61 -4.57 -10.54
CA LYS A 199 11.92 -5.96 -10.90
C LYS A 199 12.64 -6.74 -9.81
N LYS A 200 13.39 -6.09 -8.91
CA LYS A 200 13.99 -6.75 -7.73
C LYS A 200 12.96 -7.29 -6.74
N LEU A 201 11.71 -6.84 -6.83
CA LEU A 201 10.62 -7.29 -5.95
C LEU A 201 9.96 -8.57 -6.48
N TYR A 202 10.17 -8.92 -7.73
CA TYR A 202 9.51 -10.05 -8.35
C TYR A 202 10.09 -11.37 -7.83
N PRO A 203 9.22 -12.30 -7.39
CA PRO A 203 9.67 -13.68 -7.18
C PRO A 203 10.18 -14.29 -8.48
N PRO A 204 11.09 -15.28 -8.42
CA PRO A 204 11.55 -15.98 -9.61
C PRO A 204 10.37 -16.54 -10.43
N GLY A 205 10.35 -16.23 -11.74
CA GLY A 205 9.31 -16.69 -12.65
C GLY A 205 7.96 -15.97 -12.54
N PHE A 206 7.87 -14.92 -11.74
CA PHE A 206 6.65 -14.10 -11.62
C PHE A 206 6.76 -12.85 -12.50
N GLU A 207 5.83 -12.71 -13.42
CA GLU A 207 5.71 -11.53 -14.29
C GLU A 207 4.33 -10.90 -14.10
N PRO A 208 4.20 -9.86 -13.28
CA PRO A 208 2.92 -9.19 -13.09
C PRO A 208 2.51 -8.39 -14.33
N ASP A 209 1.23 -8.21 -14.53
CA ASP A 209 0.74 -7.22 -15.48
C ASP A 209 0.98 -5.81 -14.89
N GLU A 210 1.98 -5.12 -15.42
CA GLU A 210 2.44 -3.81 -14.95
C GLU A 210 1.61 -2.64 -15.49
N ARG A 211 0.40 -2.88 -15.94
CA ARG A 211 -0.48 -1.84 -16.47
C ARG A 211 -1.48 -1.34 -15.43
N VAL A 212 -2.10 -0.21 -15.72
CA VAL A 212 -3.21 0.35 -14.95
C VAL A 212 -4.16 1.09 -15.88
N ALA A 213 -5.48 0.99 -15.61
CA ALA A 213 -6.48 1.78 -16.30
C ALA A 213 -6.22 3.28 -16.06
N ALA A 214 -6.03 4.03 -17.14
CA ALA A 214 -5.49 5.39 -17.07
C ALA A 214 -6.41 6.39 -16.34
N ARG A 215 -7.69 6.09 -16.17
CA ARG A 215 -8.65 6.99 -15.48
C ARG A 215 -8.27 7.35 -14.05
N ILE A 216 -7.38 6.58 -13.40
CA ILE A 216 -6.86 6.93 -12.08
C ILE A 216 -6.20 8.31 -12.06
N PHE A 217 -5.56 8.72 -13.17
CA PHE A 217 -4.87 10.01 -13.24
C PHE A 217 -5.81 11.22 -13.22
N LEU A 218 -7.13 11.05 -13.34
CA LEU A 218 -8.12 12.11 -13.08
C LEU A 218 -8.28 12.40 -11.57
N SER A 219 -7.94 11.46 -10.70
CA SER A 219 -8.21 11.54 -9.27
C SER A 219 -6.97 11.48 -8.38
N VAL A 220 -5.91 10.78 -8.81
CA VAL A 220 -4.71 10.57 -7.98
C VAL A 220 -4.03 11.88 -7.57
N GLY A 221 -4.02 12.90 -8.44
CA GLY A 221 -3.49 14.22 -8.12
C GLY A 221 -4.22 14.94 -6.98
N LEU A 222 -5.50 14.63 -6.78
CA LEU A 222 -6.33 15.18 -5.69
C LEU A 222 -6.22 14.37 -4.40
N TYR A 223 -5.68 13.15 -4.47
CA TYR A 223 -5.53 12.26 -3.33
C TYR A 223 -4.37 12.71 -2.44
N SER A 224 -4.70 13.32 -1.32
CA SER A 224 -3.72 13.88 -0.38
C SER A 224 -4.00 13.40 1.06
N PRO A 225 -3.71 12.12 1.37
CA PRO A 225 -4.01 11.52 2.68
C PRO A 225 -3.28 12.19 3.84
N GLY A 226 -2.12 12.79 3.61
CA GLY A 226 -1.36 13.53 4.63
C GLY A 226 -2.14 14.64 5.34
N ARG A 227 -3.24 15.13 4.75
CA ARG A 227 -4.15 16.11 5.40
C ARG A 227 -4.86 15.56 6.64
N PHE A 228 -4.99 14.23 6.74
CA PHE A 228 -5.66 13.57 7.86
C PHE A 228 -4.73 13.30 9.05
N ALA A 229 -3.42 13.47 8.91
CA ALA A 229 -2.42 13.12 9.94
C ALA A 229 -2.74 13.71 11.33
N LYS A 230 -3.18 14.98 11.39
CA LYS A 230 -3.55 15.64 12.65
C LYS A 230 -4.79 15.06 13.36
N ARG A 231 -5.58 14.22 12.65
CA ARG A 231 -6.77 13.55 13.19
C ARG A 231 -6.47 12.14 13.73
N LEU A 232 -5.27 11.62 13.45
CA LEU A 232 -4.88 10.27 13.86
C LEU A 232 -4.47 10.28 15.33
N GLY A 233 -5.34 9.81 16.22
CA GLY A 233 -5.12 9.78 17.66
C GLY A 233 -4.30 8.61 18.20
N ILE A 234 -3.98 7.63 17.34
CA ILE A 234 -3.23 6.41 17.67
C ILE A 234 -1.77 6.49 17.21
N PRO A 235 -0.86 5.64 17.74
CA PRO A 235 0.54 5.57 17.30
C PRO A 235 0.66 5.34 15.79
N TRP A 236 1.55 6.09 15.14
CA TRP A 236 1.80 6.02 13.71
C TRP A 236 3.28 6.08 13.39
N LEU A 237 3.83 4.99 12.85
CA LEU A 237 5.19 4.95 12.33
C LEU A 237 5.20 5.35 10.84
N VAL A 238 6.00 6.36 10.52
CA VAL A 238 6.26 6.82 9.16
C VAL A 238 7.71 6.55 8.81
N GLN A 239 7.92 5.68 7.86
CA GLN A 239 9.25 5.33 7.36
C GLN A 239 9.46 5.97 5.99
N VAL A 240 10.47 6.81 5.86
CA VAL A 240 10.75 7.60 4.65
C VAL A 240 12.09 7.19 4.07
N ALA A 241 12.10 6.93 2.77
CA ALA A 241 13.33 6.75 2.00
C ALA A 241 13.84 8.13 1.52
N ALA A 242 14.98 8.59 2.01
CA ALA A 242 15.47 9.95 1.77
C ALA A 242 15.73 10.26 0.29
N ARG A 243 16.11 9.25 -0.50
CA ARG A 243 16.36 9.34 -1.95
C ARG A 243 15.19 8.84 -2.80
N ASP A 244 13.97 8.92 -2.26
CA ASP A 244 12.74 8.52 -2.96
C ASP A 244 12.44 9.49 -4.11
N LEU A 245 12.51 8.98 -5.34
CA LEU A 245 12.14 9.70 -6.56
C LEU A 245 10.72 9.40 -7.04
N THR A 246 10.01 8.50 -6.34
CA THR A 246 8.66 8.03 -6.69
C THR A 246 7.60 8.76 -5.88
N THR A 247 7.78 8.85 -4.56
CA THR A 247 6.88 9.58 -3.67
C THR A 247 7.63 10.73 -3.00
N PRO A 248 7.15 11.98 -3.13
CA PRO A 248 7.84 13.13 -2.53
C PRO A 248 8.01 12.99 -1.01
N VAL A 249 9.25 13.09 -0.55
CA VAL A 249 9.67 12.92 0.85
C VAL A 249 9.08 13.98 1.78
N LYS A 250 9.11 15.26 1.36
CA LYS A 250 8.69 16.40 2.19
C LYS A 250 7.25 16.32 2.70
N PRO A 251 6.23 15.91 1.89
CA PRO A 251 4.87 15.71 2.38
C PRO A 251 4.76 14.65 3.46
N ALA A 252 5.52 13.56 3.38
CA ALA A 252 5.52 12.49 4.39
C ALA A 252 6.10 12.96 5.72
N ILE A 253 7.25 13.64 5.70
CA ILE A 253 7.87 14.26 6.89
C ILE A 253 6.90 15.26 7.53
N LYS A 254 6.30 16.14 6.71
CA LYS A 254 5.33 17.14 7.20
C LYS A 254 4.09 16.49 7.83
N ALA A 255 3.62 15.38 7.27
CA ALA A 255 2.48 14.66 7.80
C ALA A 255 2.82 13.99 9.14
N ALA A 256 3.97 13.32 9.25
CA ALA A 256 4.46 12.71 10.48
C ALA A 256 4.54 13.74 11.62
N GLY A 257 5.12 14.90 11.38
CA GLY A 257 5.23 15.98 12.38
C GLY A 257 3.90 16.64 12.77
N LYS A 258 2.80 16.38 12.05
CA LYS A 258 1.46 16.87 12.38
C LYS A 258 0.61 15.88 13.17
N ALA A 259 0.98 14.62 13.17
CA ALA A 259 0.25 13.58 13.89
C ALA A 259 0.58 13.65 15.39
N PRO A 260 -0.43 13.60 16.29
CA PRO A 260 -0.20 13.67 17.74
C PRO A 260 0.73 12.60 18.29
N LYS A 261 0.75 11.41 17.66
CA LYS A 261 1.59 10.27 18.03
C LYS A 261 2.37 9.74 16.82
N GLY A 262 2.85 10.66 15.97
CA GLY A 262 3.64 10.32 14.78
C GLY A 262 5.11 10.08 15.14
N GLU A 263 5.66 8.94 14.74
CA GLU A 263 7.07 8.60 14.80
C GLU A 263 7.65 8.58 13.39
N LEU A 264 8.76 9.28 13.15
CA LEU A 264 9.40 9.37 11.84
C LEU A 264 10.77 8.70 11.88
N ILE A 265 11.00 7.81 10.92
CA ILE A 265 12.33 7.24 10.65
C ILE A 265 12.68 7.51 9.18
N ILE A 266 13.91 7.98 8.94
CA ILE A 266 14.42 8.29 7.61
C ILE A 266 15.59 7.35 7.31
N TYR A 267 15.55 6.72 6.13
CA TYR A 267 16.61 5.81 5.64
C TYR A 267 17.29 6.41 4.41
N GLU A 268 18.60 6.30 4.35
CA GLU A 268 19.42 6.79 3.22
C GLU A 268 19.35 5.84 2.01
N CYS A 269 18.14 5.64 1.46
CA CYS A 269 17.86 4.71 0.38
C CYS A 269 16.77 5.24 -0.57
N GLY A 270 16.53 4.55 -1.69
CA GLY A 270 15.45 4.81 -2.63
C GLY A 270 14.14 4.12 -2.26
N HIS A 271 13.07 4.43 -3.01
CA HIS A 271 11.69 3.97 -2.76
C HIS A 271 11.56 2.45 -2.62
N PHE A 272 12.22 1.70 -3.48
CA PHE A 272 12.10 0.24 -3.55
C PHE A 272 13.19 -0.49 -2.75
N ASP A 273 14.21 0.21 -2.25
CA ASP A 273 15.29 -0.41 -1.49
C ASP A 273 14.82 -0.93 -0.13
N VAL A 274 13.75 -0.33 0.43
CA VAL A 274 13.14 -0.76 1.71
C VAL A 274 12.61 -2.19 1.68
N TYR A 275 12.37 -2.77 0.50
CA TYR A 275 11.87 -4.14 0.36
C TYR A 275 12.98 -5.20 0.25
N VAL A 276 14.22 -4.78 0.02
CA VAL A 276 15.34 -5.67 -0.24
C VAL A 276 16.50 -5.39 0.72
N SER A 277 17.35 -6.43 0.94
CA SER A 277 18.54 -6.30 1.81
C SER A 277 19.52 -5.26 1.27
N PRO A 278 20.20 -4.48 2.13
CA PRO A 278 20.16 -4.58 3.61
C PRO A 278 19.02 -3.77 4.27
N HIS A 279 18.34 -2.89 3.54
CA HIS A 279 17.36 -1.96 4.10
C HIS A 279 16.10 -2.67 4.63
N PHE A 280 15.72 -3.81 4.02
CA PHE A 280 14.58 -4.60 4.50
C PHE A 280 14.72 -4.97 5.98
N GLN A 281 15.88 -5.51 6.38
CA GLN A 281 16.11 -5.93 7.77
C GLN A 281 16.04 -4.76 8.74
N GLN A 282 16.55 -3.60 8.33
CA GLN A 282 16.49 -2.39 9.13
C GLN A 282 15.06 -1.89 9.27
N THR A 283 14.32 -1.76 8.16
CA THR A 283 12.94 -1.24 8.16
C THR A 283 11.99 -2.14 8.93
N VAL A 284 12.03 -3.47 8.69
CA VAL A 284 11.16 -4.41 9.39
C VAL A 284 11.51 -4.53 10.87
N GLY A 285 12.80 -4.45 11.23
CA GLY A 285 13.24 -4.41 12.62
C GLY A 285 12.69 -3.20 13.39
N ASP A 286 12.69 -2.02 12.76
CA ASP A 286 12.07 -0.81 13.34
C ASP A 286 10.54 -0.95 13.49
N GLN A 287 9.88 -1.56 12.52
CA GLN A 287 8.44 -1.85 12.55
C GLN A 287 8.09 -2.80 13.71
N ILE A 288 8.87 -3.86 13.89
CA ILE A 288 8.69 -4.81 15.00
C ILE A 288 8.91 -4.12 16.35
N ARG A 289 9.95 -3.27 16.48
CA ARG A 289 10.16 -2.49 17.72
C ARG A 289 8.99 -1.54 18.01
N PHE A 290 8.44 -0.91 16.98
CA PHE A 290 7.26 -0.05 17.11
C PHE A 290 6.03 -0.87 17.55
N LEU A 291 5.74 -1.98 16.88
CA LEU A 291 4.59 -2.85 17.21
C LEU A 291 4.67 -3.38 18.64
N LYS A 292 5.84 -3.78 19.13
CA LYS A 292 6.04 -4.24 20.53
C LYS A 292 5.67 -3.21 21.59
N ARG A 293 5.67 -1.91 21.23
CA ARG A 293 5.24 -0.84 22.16
C ARG A 293 3.76 -0.54 22.07
N CYS A 294 3.10 -0.95 20.98
CA CYS A 294 1.71 -0.60 20.68
C CYS A 294 0.74 -1.76 20.89
N LEU A 295 1.20 -3.01 20.72
CA LEU A 295 0.43 -4.25 20.74
C LEU A 295 0.83 -5.15 21.91
#